data_afcbc0bfea26d529da04b0a12f5a7f8d
#
_entry.id   afcbc0bfea26d529da04b0a12f5a7f8d
#
_cell.length_a   1.000
_cell.length_b   1.000
_cell.length_c   1.000
_cell.angle_alpha   90.00
_cell.angle_beta   90.00
_cell.angle_gamma   90.00
#
_symmetry.space_group_name_H-M   'P 1'
#
loop_
_entity.id
_entity.type
_entity.pdbx_description
1 polymer ?
#
loop_
_entity_poly.entity_id
_entity_poly.type
_entity_poly.pdbx_seq_one_letter_code
_entity_poly.pdbx_strand_id
1 'polypeptide(L)'
;RPPRSTPKPSSAASDVYKRQDIASITTTSADNDATRQARAIGLIYAYRSIGHTIAAFNPLTKEAPSNPRLTLERLGFEESDLDLVFHTGNYLGGIEMTLRELIERLEKTYCHTIGVEYIHIQETPKRRWIQARIEPECFIHRFTKEEKHRILSTIMQAEDFENFLQTRYVGQKRFSLEGAETLIACLESILERCSKNGVDEIVMGMAHRGRLNVLANFLGKSLEYILREFSENYVPDTIYGDGDVKYHLGFETKRSTTDGHEVDIRLAANPSHLEAVNPVVEGKARA
;
A
#
# COMPACT_ATOMS: atom_id res chain seq x y z
N ARG A 1 -4.31 -52.89 -5.03
CA ARG A 1 -5.54 -52.32 -4.42
C ARG A 1 -6.07 -51.25 -5.35
N PRO A 2 -7.35 -51.28 -5.78
CA PRO A 2 -7.94 -50.24 -6.62
C PRO A 2 -8.15 -48.94 -5.84
N PRO A 3 -8.17 -47.76 -6.49
CA PRO A 3 -8.36 -46.47 -5.83
C PRO A 3 -9.79 -46.35 -5.26
N ARG A 4 -9.90 -45.76 -4.08
CA ARG A 4 -11.18 -45.53 -3.40
C ARG A 4 -11.98 -44.51 -4.20
N SER A 5 -13.24 -44.85 -4.48
CA SER A 5 -14.21 -43.97 -5.10
C SER A 5 -14.52 -42.74 -4.19
N THR A 6 -14.47 -41.54 -4.75
CA THR A 6 -14.95 -40.31 -4.10
C THR A 6 -16.45 -40.41 -3.81
N PRO A 7 -16.92 -39.99 -2.62
CA PRO A 7 -18.35 -39.97 -2.32
C PRO A 7 -19.09 -38.99 -3.23
N LYS A 8 -20.23 -39.41 -3.81
CA LYS A 8 -21.15 -38.52 -4.48
C LYS A 8 -21.75 -37.51 -3.47
N PRO A 9 -21.88 -36.22 -3.83
CA PRO A 9 -22.58 -35.27 -2.98
C PRO A 9 -24.03 -35.70 -2.81
N SER A 10 -24.52 -35.65 -1.57
CA SER A 10 -25.90 -36.04 -1.24
C SER A 10 -26.89 -35.04 -1.82
N SER A 11 -27.98 -35.53 -2.37
CA SER A 11 -29.08 -34.75 -2.91
C SER A 11 -29.84 -33.85 -1.89
N ALA A 12 -29.45 -33.91 -0.63
CA ALA A 12 -30.02 -33.06 0.43
C ALA A 12 -29.49 -31.61 0.44
N ALA A 13 -28.46 -31.28 -0.34
CA ALA A 13 -27.92 -29.92 -0.40
C ALA A 13 -28.64 -29.00 -1.41
N SER A 14 -29.50 -29.55 -2.27
CA SER A 14 -30.19 -28.77 -3.30
C SER A 14 -31.55 -28.20 -2.87
N ASP A 15 -32.09 -28.59 -1.73
CA ASP A 15 -33.45 -28.18 -1.29
C ASP A 15 -33.47 -26.98 -0.31
N VAL A 16 -32.33 -26.45 0.10
CA VAL A 16 -32.29 -25.34 1.08
C VAL A 16 -32.45 -23.95 0.44
N TYR A 17 -32.44 -23.84 -0.89
CA TYR A 17 -32.72 -22.58 -1.59
C TYR A 17 -33.98 -22.62 -2.45
N LYS A 18 -35.12 -23.08 -1.92
CA LYS A 18 -36.39 -22.63 -2.45
C LYS A 18 -36.55 -21.16 -2.10
N ARG A 19 -36.45 -20.29 -3.14
CA ARG A 19 -36.85 -18.90 -3.05
C ARG A 19 -38.26 -18.87 -2.42
N GLN A 20 -38.36 -18.37 -1.22
CA GLN A 20 -39.62 -17.87 -0.72
C GLN A 20 -40.01 -16.71 -1.64
N ASP A 21 -41.07 -16.84 -2.38
CA ASP A 21 -41.74 -15.71 -3.03
C ASP A 21 -42.13 -14.76 -1.89
N ILE A 22 -41.34 -13.73 -1.71
CA ILE A 22 -41.68 -12.62 -0.82
C ILE A 22 -42.84 -11.93 -1.50
N ALA A 23 -44.04 -12.16 -0.98
CA ALA A 23 -45.24 -11.44 -1.36
C ALA A 23 -44.90 -9.93 -1.40
N SER A 24 -45.31 -9.24 -2.46
CA SER A 24 -45.13 -7.82 -2.63
C SER A 24 -45.66 -7.06 -1.42
N ILE A 25 -44.79 -6.76 -0.48
CA ILE A 25 -45.08 -5.83 0.60
C ILE A 25 -45.18 -4.47 -0.07
N THR A 26 -46.39 -3.89 0.00
CA THR A 26 -46.61 -2.50 -0.42
C THR A 26 -45.80 -1.62 0.54
N THR A 27 -44.58 -1.27 0.15
CA THR A 27 -43.71 -0.38 0.93
C THR A 27 -44.30 1.02 0.92
N THR A 28 -44.46 1.61 2.09
CA THR A 28 -44.84 3.02 2.24
C THR A 28 -43.66 3.90 1.79
N SER A 29 -43.91 5.19 1.48
CA SER A 29 -42.83 6.11 1.08
C SER A 29 -41.70 6.17 2.14
N ALA A 30 -42.05 6.09 3.41
CA ALA A 30 -41.09 6.05 4.54
C ALA A 30 -40.23 4.78 4.53
N ASP A 31 -40.79 3.61 4.17
CA ASP A 31 -40.02 2.37 4.02
C ASP A 31 -39.04 2.44 2.85
N ASN A 32 -39.39 3.15 1.77
CA ASN A 32 -38.52 3.43 0.65
C ASN A 32 -37.34 4.32 1.06
N ASP A 33 -37.58 5.37 1.83
CA ASP A 33 -36.56 6.30 2.29
C ASP A 33 -35.58 5.64 3.27
N ALA A 34 -36.07 4.86 4.21
CA ALA A 34 -35.24 4.06 5.12
C ALA A 34 -34.37 3.03 4.36
N THR A 35 -34.95 2.39 3.35
CA THR A 35 -34.25 1.43 2.51
C THR A 35 -33.16 2.11 1.67
N ARG A 36 -33.46 3.26 1.08
CA ARG A 36 -32.46 4.07 0.33
C ARG A 36 -31.34 4.55 1.23
N GLN A 37 -31.68 5.02 2.43
CA GLN A 37 -30.69 5.42 3.44
C GLN A 37 -29.76 4.26 3.83
N ALA A 38 -30.29 3.06 4.02
CA ALA A 38 -29.48 1.86 4.29
C ALA A 38 -28.55 1.51 3.11
N ARG A 39 -29.02 1.69 1.88
CA ARG A 39 -28.18 1.50 0.68
C ARG A 39 -27.06 2.51 0.61
N ALA A 40 -27.27 3.78 1.00
CA ALA A 40 -26.21 4.78 1.04
C ALA A 40 -25.09 4.40 2.03
N ILE A 41 -25.43 3.85 3.19
CA ILE A 41 -24.45 3.30 4.14
C ILE A 41 -23.76 2.07 3.53
N GLY A 42 -24.48 1.20 2.84
CA GLY A 42 -23.94 0.05 2.14
C GLY A 42 -22.95 0.45 1.03
N LEU A 43 -23.24 1.52 0.29
CA LEU A 43 -22.37 2.10 -0.73
C LEU A 43 -21.05 2.56 -0.12
N ILE A 44 -21.06 3.30 0.97
CA ILE A 44 -19.84 3.73 1.68
C ILE A 44 -18.99 2.52 2.07
N TYR A 45 -19.62 1.48 2.61
CA TYR A 45 -18.91 0.25 2.99
C TYR A 45 -18.35 -0.49 1.77
N ALA A 46 -19.05 -0.51 0.65
CA ALA A 46 -18.59 -1.12 -0.59
C ALA A 46 -17.31 -0.44 -1.10
N TYR A 47 -17.27 0.89 -1.18
CA TYR A 47 -16.06 1.62 -1.56
C TYR A 47 -14.91 1.40 -0.59
N ARG A 48 -15.15 1.41 0.71
CA ARG A 48 -14.13 1.10 1.73
C ARG A 48 -13.55 -0.31 1.58
N SER A 49 -14.37 -1.27 1.14
CA SER A 49 -14.00 -2.68 1.08
C SER A 49 -13.35 -3.09 -0.23
N ILE A 50 -13.85 -2.56 -1.37
CA ILE A 50 -13.43 -2.99 -2.69
C ILE A 50 -13.09 -1.84 -3.65
N GLY A 51 -13.10 -0.58 -3.21
CA GLY A 51 -12.73 0.58 -4.02
C GLY A 51 -11.33 0.45 -4.62
N HIS A 52 -10.38 -0.11 -3.86
CA HIS A 52 -9.02 -0.36 -4.34
C HIS A 52 -8.97 -1.21 -5.63
N THR A 53 -9.98 -2.05 -5.89
CA THR A 53 -10.02 -2.90 -7.11
C THR A 53 -10.23 -2.11 -8.39
N ILE A 54 -10.70 -0.85 -8.29
CA ILE A 54 -10.85 0.07 -9.42
C ILE A 54 -9.93 1.28 -9.32
N ALA A 55 -8.94 1.25 -8.42
CA ALA A 55 -7.95 2.31 -8.33
C ALA A 55 -6.99 2.26 -9.53
N ALA A 56 -6.73 3.42 -10.12
CA ALA A 56 -5.89 3.60 -11.29
C ALA A 56 -4.40 3.70 -10.90
N PHE A 57 -3.88 2.70 -10.17
CA PHE A 57 -2.49 2.70 -9.68
C PHE A 57 -1.47 2.16 -10.69
N ASN A 58 -1.92 1.52 -11.78
CA ASN A 58 -1.01 1.00 -12.80
C ASN A 58 -0.80 2.02 -13.93
N PRO A 59 0.37 2.69 -14.02
CA PRO A 59 0.63 3.70 -15.05
C PRO A 59 0.81 3.09 -16.46
N LEU A 60 0.96 1.78 -16.57
CA LEU A 60 1.20 1.09 -17.85
C LEU A 60 -0.09 0.72 -18.59
N THR A 61 -1.23 0.73 -17.91
CA THR A 61 -2.53 0.47 -18.55
C THR A 61 -3.28 1.77 -18.82
N LYS A 62 -3.90 1.85 -20.00
CA LYS A 62 -4.76 2.98 -20.37
C LYS A 62 -6.23 2.75 -20.03
N GLU A 63 -6.59 1.50 -19.76
CA GLU A 63 -7.96 1.13 -19.42
C GLU A 63 -8.22 1.41 -17.94
N ALA A 64 -9.28 2.14 -17.65
CA ALA A 64 -9.72 2.31 -16.28
C ALA A 64 -10.22 0.95 -15.73
N PRO A 65 -9.71 0.49 -14.59
CA PRO A 65 -10.20 -0.74 -14.00
C PRO A 65 -11.67 -0.56 -13.61
N SER A 66 -12.46 -1.63 -13.75
CA SER A 66 -13.88 -1.63 -13.41
C SER A 66 -14.23 -2.80 -12.50
N ASN A 67 -15.24 -2.59 -11.66
CA ASN A 67 -15.78 -3.64 -10.80
C ASN A 67 -17.31 -3.60 -10.83
N PRO A 68 -17.98 -4.64 -11.37
CA PRO A 68 -19.45 -4.68 -11.45
C PRO A 68 -20.17 -4.52 -10.12
N ARG A 69 -19.48 -4.75 -8.99
CA ARG A 69 -20.06 -4.61 -7.65
C ARG A 69 -20.15 -3.15 -7.17
N LEU A 70 -19.52 -2.21 -7.88
CA LEU A 70 -19.51 -0.77 -7.57
C LEU A 70 -20.36 0.05 -8.56
N THR A 71 -21.13 -0.58 -9.44
CA THR A 71 -22.09 0.14 -10.30
C THR A 71 -23.30 0.61 -9.49
N LEU A 72 -23.88 1.76 -9.87
CA LEU A 72 -25.09 2.32 -9.24
C LEU A 72 -26.20 1.29 -9.14
N GLU A 73 -26.52 0.60 -10.26
CA GLU A 73 -27.54 -0.42 -10.33
C GLU A 73 -27.31 -1.56 -9.31
N ARG A 74 -26.07 -2.05 -9.22
CA ARG A 74 -25.72 -3.13 -8.28
C ARG A 74 -25.82 -2.69 -6.82
N LEU A 75 -25.57 -1.42 -6.55
CA LEU A 75 -25.73 -0.80 -5.24
C LEU A 75 -27.17 -0.42 -4.94
N GLY A 76 -28.09 -0.62 -5.89
CA GLY A 76 -29.52 -0.43 -5.75
C GLY A 76 -29.97 1.02 -5.93
N PHE A 77 -29.22 1.81 -6.70
CA PHE A 77 -29.55 3.18 -7.04
C PHE A 77 -29.78 3.35 -8.54
N GLU A 78 -30.55 4.38 -8.89
CA GLU A 78 -30.78 4.85 -10.24
C GLU A 78 -30.15 6.23 -10.44
N GLU A 79 -30.00 6.68 -11.68
CA GLU A 79 -29.49 8.02 -11.96
C GLU A 79 -30.35 9.15 -11.36
N SER A 80 -31.66 8.92 -11.26
CA SER A 80 -32.58 9.82 -10.59
C SER A 80 -32.34 10.01 -9.09
N ASP A 81 -31.59 9.09 -8.45
CA ASP A 81 -31.28 9.17 -7.03
C ASP A 81 -30.04 10.04 -6.74
N LEU A 82 -29.25 10.39 -7.75
CA LEU A 82 -27.97 11.09 -7.61
C LEU A 82 -28.07 12.45 -6.89
N ASP A 83 -29.18 13.14 -7.06
CA ASP A 83 -29.39 14.45 -6.46
C ASP A 83 -30.17 14.39 -5.12
N LEU A 84 -30.54 13.20 -4.67
CA LEU A 84 -31.13 12.97 -3.35
C LEU A 84 -30.07 13.11 -2.25
N VAL A 85 -30.49 13.68 -1.13
CA VAL A 85 -29.63 13.89 0.04
C VAL A 85 -29.72 12.72 0.99
N PHE A 86 -28.56 12.24 1.45
CA PHE A 86 -28.44 11.12 2.38
C PHE A 86 -27.56 11.49 3.57
N HIS A 87 -27.90 10.96 4.73
CA HIS A 87 -27.04 11.03 5.90
C HIS A 87 -25.92 10.00 5.79
N THR A 88 -24.67 10.43 5.96
CA THR A 88 -23.46 9.62 5.68
C THR A 88 -23.06 8.65 6.80
N GLY A 89 -23.85 8.55 7.87
CA GLY A 89 -23.58 7.65 9.00
C GLY A 89 -22.28 8.01 9.72
N ASN A 90 -21.30 7.14 9.66
CA ASN A 90 -19.98 7.38 10.26
C ASN A 90 -18.94 7.95 9.28
N TYR A 91 -19.32 8.22 8.04
CA TYR A 91 -18.46 8.87 7.07
C TYR A 91 -18.45 10.38 7.32
N LEU A 92 -17.26 10.97 7.42
CA LEU A 92 -17.04 12.40 7.73
C LEU A 92 -17.80 12.92 8.98
N GLY A 93 -18.04 12.05 9.96
CA GLY A 93 -18.74 12.46 11.18
C GLY A 93 -20.26 12.54 11.07
N GLY A 94 -20.86 11.99 10.00
CA GLY A 94 -22.31 11.92 9.85
C GLY A 94 -22.95 13.19 9.32
N ILE A 95 -22.40 13.74 8.24
CA ILE A 95 -22.98 14.89 7.52
C ILE A 95 -24.01 14.44 6.48
N GLU A 96 -24.80 15.38 6.02
CA GLU A 96 -25.71 15.19 4.88
C GLU A 96 -25.02 15.66 3.60
N MET A 97 -25.18 14.89 2.52
CA MET A 97 -24.72 15.25 1.18
C MET A 97 -25.53 14.52 0.11
N THR A 98 -25.47 14.99 -1.11
CA THR A 98 -26.12 14.31 -2.24
C THR A 98 -25.39 13.00 -2.53
N LEU A 99 -26.10 12.03 -3.13
CA LEU A 99 -25.49 10.77 -3.54
C LEU A 99 -24.35 10.99 -4.54
N ARG A 100 -24.48 11.96 -5.43
CA ARG A 100 -23.46 12.38 -6.40
C ARG A 100 -22.18 12.82 -5.69
N GLU A 101 -22.28 13.76 -4.75
CA GLU A 101 -21.14 14.24 -3.96
C GLU A 101 -20.48 13.11 -3.15
N LEU A 102 -21.31 12.22 -2.58
CA LEU A 102 -20.82 11.09 -1.82
C LEU A 102 -19.99 10.13 -2.71
N ILE A 103 -20.51 9.77 -3.89
CA ILE A 103 -19.80 8.91 -4.84
C ILE A 103 -18.50 9.57 -5.29
N GLU A 104 -18.53 10.83 -5.72
CA GLU A 104 -17.33 11.56 -6.16
C GLU A 104 -16.24 11.59 -5.07
N ARG A 105 -16.61 11.82 -3.82
CA ARG A 105 -15.67 11.81 -2.71
C ARG A 105 -15.11 10.42 -2.43
N LEU A 106 -15.94 9.40 -2.47
CA LEU A 106 -15.53 8.00 -2.27
C LEU A 106 -14.59 7.54 -3.39
N GLU A 107 -14.89 7.88 -4.64
CA GLU A 107 -14.02 7.59 -5.79
C GLU A 107 -12.67 8.28 -5.66
N LYS A 108 -12.65 9.58 -5.32
CA LYS A 108 -11.41 10.30 -5.07
C LYS A 108 -10.58 9.69 -3.95
N THR A 109 -11.24 9.18 -2.90
CA THR A 109 -10.55 8.60 -1.73
C THR A 109 -10.03 7.20 -1.99
N TYR A 110 -10.82 6.32 -2.61
CA TYR A 110 -10.59 4.88 -2.65
C TYR A 110 -10.24 4.33 -4.04
N CYS A 111 -10.51 5.10 -5.10
CA CYS A 111 -10.41 4.62 -6.48
C CYS A 111 -9.46 5.46 -7.35
N HIS A 112 -8.73 6.41 -6.76
CA HIS A 112 -7.81 7.26 -7.50
C HIS A 112 -6.50 6.51 -7.83
N THR A 113 -5.34 7.12 -7.68
CA THR A 113 -4.02 6.53 -7.99
C THR A 113 -3.44 5.67 -6.87
N ILE A 114 -4.13 5.56 -5.73
CA ILE A 114 -3.72 4.77 -4.58
C ILE A 114 -4.87 3.85 -4.17
N GLY A 115 -4.61 2.55 -4.10
CA GLY A 115 -5.53 1.56 -3.53
C GLY A 115 -5.30 1.42 -2.03
N VAL A 116 -6.36 1.44 -1.23
CA VAL A 116 -6.29 1.32 0.23
C VAL A 116 -7.06 0.10 0.69
N GLU A 117 -6.37 -0.82 1.35
CA GLU A 117 -6.94 -2.05 1.92
C GLU A 117 -6.75 -2.07 3.43
N TYR A 118 -7.80 -1.89 4.21
CA TYR A 118 -7.73 -1.85 5.68
C TYR A 118 -8.93 -2.49 6.39
N ILE A 119 -9.99 -2.86 5.66
CA ILE A 119 -11.21 -3.42 6.27
C ILE A 119 -10.96 -4.77 6.96
N HIS A 120 -9.92 -5.50 6.56
CA HIS A 120 -9.49 -6.75 7.20
C HIS A 120 -8.95 -6.56 8.63
N ILE A 121 -8.56 -5.36 9.02
CA ILE A 121 -8.08 -5.05 10.38
C ILE A 121 -9.23 -5.26 11.36
N GLN A 122 -9.07 -6.15 12.34
CA GLN A 122 -10.14 -6.51 13.27
C GLN A 122 -10.44 -5.39 14.28
N GLU A 123 -9.43 -4.63 14.70
CA GLU A 123 -9.58 -3.59 15.71
C GLU A 123 -10.26 -2.35 15.13
N THR A 124 -11.49 -2.12 15.56
CA THR A 124 -12.28 -0.97 15.14
C THR A 124 -11.60 0.39 15.37
N PRO A 125 -10.89 0.65 16.49
CA PRO A 125 -10.17 1.91 16.67
C PRO A 125 -9.12 2.17 15.59
N LYS A 126 -8.37 1.15 15.15
CA LYS A 126 -7.37 1.27 14.07
C LYS A 126 -8.04 1.60 12.73
N ARG A 127 -9.14 0.93 12.38
CA ARG A 127 -9.90 1.26 11.15
C ARG A 127 -10.40 2.70 11.16
N ARG A 128 -10.99 3.15 12.28
CA ARG A 128 -11.47 4.53 12.43
C ARG A 128 -10.34 5.55 12.34
N TRP A 129 -9.18 5.21 12.88
CA TRP A 129 -8.00 6.06 12.79
C TRP A 129 -7.54 6.26 11.34
N ILE A 130 -7.56 5.20 10.51
CA ILE A 130 -7.28 5.29 9.09
C ILE A 130 -8.32 6.15 8.38
N GLN A 131 -9.62 5.86 8.59
CA GLN A 131 -10.74 6.60 7.99
C GLN A 131 -10.65 8.09 8.28
N ALA A 132 -10.41 8.45 9.55
CA ALA A 132 -10.28 9.85 9.96
C ALA A 132 -9.14 10.60 9.28
N ARG A 133 -8.15 9.91 8.70
CA ARG A 133 -7.02 10.51 7.98
C ARG A 133 -7.21 10.59 6.48
N ILE A 134 -7.83 9.58 5.87
CA ILE A 134 -7.93 9.51 4.42
C ILE A 134 -9.21 10.14 3.86
N GLU A 135 -10.34 10.05 4.60
CA GLU A 135 -11.64 10.49 4.09
C GLU A 135 -11.84 12.02 4.03
N PRO A 136 -11.39 12.83 5.01
CA PRO A 136 -11.61 14.27 4.98
C PRO A 136 -11.00 14.95 3.74
N GLU A 137 -9.75 14.63 3.42
CA GLU A 137 -8.98 15.21 2.32
C GLU A 137 -9.00 14.35 1.05
N CYS A 138 -9.91 13.36 0.96
CA CYS A 138 -9.97 12.41 -0.14
C CYS A 138 -8.61 11.76 -0.45
N PHE A 139 -7.83 11.49 0.60
CA PHE A 139 -6.48 10.92 0.53
C PHE A 139 -5.51 11.72 -0.38
N ILE A 140 -5.74 13.02 -0.53
CA ILE A 140 -4.90 13.91 -1.33
C ILE A 140 -4.00 14.70 -0.37
N HIS A 141 -2.69 14.45 -0.46
CA HIS A 141 -1.70 15.26 0.25
C HIS A 141 -1.24 16.44 -0.60
N ARG A 142 -1.26 17.64 -0.02
CA ARG A 142 -0.76 18.87 -0.69
C ARG A 142 0.66 19.12 -0.23
N PHE A 143 1.62 18.73 -1.06
CA PHE A 143 3.03 18.99 -0.81
C PHE A 143 3.37 20.48 -0.90
N THR A 144 4.17 20.96 0.05
CA THR A 144 4.79 22.29 -0.04
C THR A 144 5.81 22.33 -1.17
N LYS A 145 6.29 23.54 -1.51
CA LYS A 145 7.34 23.70 -2.52
C LYS A 145 8.63 23.01 -2.11
N GLU A 146 8.98 23.13 -0.84
CA GLU A 146 10.18 22.53 -0.25
C GLU A 146 10.11 20.98 -0.25
N GLU A 147 8.95 20.42 0.10
CA GLU A 147 8.72 18.97 0.02
C GLU A 147 8.83 18.47 -1.42
N LYS A 148 8.22 19.16 -2.38
CA LYS A 148 8.33 18.81 -3.81
C LYS A 148 9.77 18.86 -4.30
N HIS A 149 10.53 19.85 -3.86
CA HIS A 149 11.94 19.99 -4.23
C HIS A 149 12.78 18.85 -3.68
N ARG A 150 12.57 18.48 -2.41
CA ARG A 150 13.25 17.31 -1.81
C ARG A 150 12.89 16.02 -2.54
N ILE A 151 11.61 15.77 -2.80
CA ILE A 151 11.16 14.58 -3.52
C ILE A 151 11.84 14.50 -4.89
N LEU A 152 11.83 15.59 -5.67
CA LEU A 152 12.48 15.64 -6.98
C LEU A 152 13.98 15.37 -6.87
N SER A 153 14.68 16.03 -5.97
CA SER A 153 16.12 15.85 -5.77
C SER A 153 16.47 14.41 -5.41
N THR A 154 15.66 13.80 -4.53
CA THR A 154 15.87 12.40 -4.12
C THR A 154 15.64 11.41 -5.27
N ILE A 155 14.61 11.64 -6.09
CA ILE A 155 14.34 10.81 -7.27
C ILE A 155 15.48 10.94 -8.28
N MET A 156 15.96 12.16 -8.55
CA MET A 156 17.08 12.38 -9.45
C MET A 156 18.36 11.69 -8.97
N GLN A 157 18.68 11.78 -7.67
CA GLN A 157 19.84 11.08 -7.10
C GLN A 157 19.72 9.55 -7.26
N ALA A 158 18.54 9.01 -7.06
CA ALA A 158 18.28 7.58 -7.24
C ALA A 158 18.46 7.15 -8.71
N GLU A 159 17.96 7.93 -9.65
CA GLU A 159 18.09 7.70 -11.10
C GLU A 159 19.55 7.85 -11.55
N ASP A 160 20.23 8.92 -11.15
CA ASP A 160 21.64 9.17 -11.50
C ASP A 160 22.55 8.03 -11.01
N PHE A 161 22.28 7.49 -9.83
CA PHE A 161 23.03 6.35 -9.29
C PHE A 161 22.84 5.09 -10.16
N GLU A 162 21.61 4.78 -10.57
CA GLU A 162 21.36 3.63 -11.46
C GLU A 162 22.00 3.83 -12.83
N ASN A 163 21.87 5.01 -13.42
CA ASN A 163 22.49 5.36 -14.70
C ASN A 163 24.04 5.26 -14.65
N PHE A 164 24.64 5.74 -13.56
CA PHE A 164 26.08 5.62 -13.33
C PHE A 164 26.51 4.15 -13.29
N LEU A 165 25.84 3.32 -12.49
CA LEU A 165 26.14 1.90 -12.40
C LEU A 165 25.96 1.18 -13.73
N GLN A 166 24.92 1.52 -14.50
CA GLN A 166 24.66 0.95 -15.81
C GLN A 166 25.78 1.26 -16.79
N THR A 167 26.24 2.50 -16.79
CA THR A 167 27.25 2.96 -17.74
C THR A 167 28.65 2.44 -17.37
N ARG A 168 28.96 2.40 -16.07
CA ARG A 168 30.30 2.06 -15.60
C ARG A 168 30.55 0.56 -15.44
N TYR A 169 29.50 -0.20 -15.06
CA TYR A 169 29.60 -1.62 -14.74
C TYR A 169 28.71 -2.45 -15.66
N VAL A 170 28.93 -2.30 -16.95
CA VAL A 170 28.18 -3.01 -18.01
C VAL A 170 28.30 -4.53 -17.84
N GLY A 171 27.17 -5.22 -17.89
CA GLY A 171 27.11 -6.68 -17.78
C GLY A 171 27.19 -7.24 -16.36
N GLN A 172 27.46 -6.42 -15.35
CA GLN A 172 27.40 -6.87 -13.97
C GLN A 172 25.97 -6.88 -13.42
N LYS A 173 25.68 -7.91 -12.64
CA LYS A 173 24.37 -8.05 -11.96
C LYS A 173 24.23 -6.97 -10.87
N ARG A 174 23.20 -6.15 -10.93
CA ARG A 174 23.01 -5.03 -10.00
C ARG A 174 21.62 -4.94 -9.36
N PHE A 175 20.63 -5.65 -9.88
CA PHE A 175 19.24 -5.60 -9.40
C PHE A 175 18.75 -4.17 -9.21
N SER A 176 18.70 -3.40 -10.29
CA SER A 176 18.41 -1.96 -10.27
C SER A 176 17.04 -1.61 -9.70
N LEU A 177 16.94 -0.35 -9.23
CA LEU A 177 15.70 0.25 -8.74
C LEU A 177 14.89 0.92 -9.86
N GLU A 178 15.35 0.88 -11.10
CA GLU A 178 14.73 1.56 -12.25
C GLU A 178 13.21 1.32 -12.31
N GLY A 179 12.46 2.43 -12.40
CA GLY A 179 11.00 2.45 -12.37
C GLY A 179 10.38 2.51 -10.95
N ALA A 180 11.20 2.47 -9.90
CA ALA A 180 10.75 2.55 -8.51
C ALA A 180 11.56 3.57 -7.67
N GLU A 181 12.14 4.59 -8.28
CA GLU A 181 12.98 5.63 -7.65
C GLU A 181 12.23 6.37 -6.54
N THR A 182 10.92 6.48 -6.66
CA THR A 182 10.03 7.07 -5.63
C THR A 182 10.14 6.35 -4.28
N LEU A 183 10.60 5.09 -4.22
CA LEU A 183 10.86 4.38 -2.96
C LEU A 183 11.80 5.17 -2.07
N ILE A 184 12.87 5.74 -2.62
CA ILE A 184 13.85 6.50 -1.82
C ILE A 184 13.20 7.74 -1.21
N ALA A 185 12.39 8.48 -2.00
CA ALA A 185 11.64 9.63 -1.49
C ALA A 185 10.61 9.23 -0.42
N CYS A 186 9.97 8.06 -0.54
CA CYS A 186 9.07 7.53 0.47
C CYS A 186 9.80 7.22 1.79
N LEU A 187 10.96 6.58 1.70
CA LEU A 187 11.79 6.25 2.88
C LEU A 187 12.27 7.52 3.59
N GLU A 188 12.74 8.53 2.86
CA GLU A 188 13.09 9.84 3.42
C GLU A 188 11.88 10.50 4.12
N SER A 189 10.70 10.43 3.53
CA SER A 189 9.47 10.96 4.15
C SER A 189 9.08 10.21 5.42
N ILE A 190 9.33 8.91 5.50
CA ILE A 190 9.13 8.10 6.71
C ILE A 190 10.11 8.54 7.80
N LEU A 191 11.39 8.66 7.44
CA LEU A 191 12.44 9.11 8.35
C LEU A 191 12.09 10.48 8.98
N GLU A 192 11.72 11.46 8.18
CA GLU A 192 11.33 12.80 8.64
C GLU A 192 10.13 12.79 9.61
N ARG A 193 9.30 11.75 9.56
CA ARG A 193 8.16 11.60 10.47
C ARG A 193 8.50 10.90 11.77
N CYS A 194 9.67 10.28 11.88
CA CYS A 194 10.10 9.58 13.09
C CYS A 194 10.17 10.50 14.29
N SER A 195 10.77 11.68 14.14
CA SER A 195 10.84 12.69 15.18
C SER A 195 9.47 13.01 15.77
N LYS A 196 8.48 13.32 14.93
CA LYS A 196 7.12 13.69 15.35
C LYS A 196 6.35 12.56 16.04
N ASN A 197 6.78 11.31 15.84
CA ASN A 197 6.13 10.12 16.39
C ASN A 197 6.96 9.44 17.48
N GLY A 198 8.10 10.02 17.89
CA GLY A 198 8.98 9.45 18.91
C GLY A 198 9.55 8.10 18.53
N VAL A 199 9.93 7.93 17.25
CA VAL A 199 10.56 6.71 16.73
C VAL A 199 12.06 6.92 16.69
N ASP A 200 12.80 6.15 17.47
CA ASP A 200 14.25 6.24 17.61
C ASP A 200 14.99 5.13 16.84
N GLU A 201 14.29 4.07 16.45
CA GLU A 201 14.88 2.94 15.73
C GLU A 201 13.97 2.44 14.60
N ILE A 202 14.59 2.14 13.45
CA ILE A 202 13.95 1.50 12.30
C ILE A 202 14.69 0.20 12.00
N VAL A 203 13.95 -0.91 11.96
CA VAL A 203 14.44 -2.19 11.48
C VAL A 203 13.89 -2.44 10.07
N MET A 204 14.79 -2.65 9.11
CA MET A 204 14.43 -2.86 7.71
C MET A 204 14.80 -4.26 7.24
N GLY A 205 13.95 -4.81 6.39
CA GLY A 205 14.26 -5.97 5.56
C GLY A 205 13.85 -5.70 4.13
N MET A 206 14.66 -6.11 3.19
CA MET A 206 14.36 -6.00 1.77
C MET A 206 15.10 -7.06 0.97
N ALA A 207 14.51 -7.46 -0.15
CA ALA A 207 15.18 -8.29 -1.14
C ALA A 207 16.29 -7.50 -1.87
N HIS A 208 16.86 -8.10 -2.88
CA HIS A 208 18.02 -7.56 -3.62
C HIS A 208 17.69 -6.37 -4.52
N ARG A 209 16.45 -6.27 -5.06
CA ARG A 209 16.07 -5.20 -6.01
C ARG A 209 16.09 -3.84 -5.33
N GLY A 210 16.88 -2.93 -5.88
CA GLY A 210 17.06 -1.58 -5.34
C GLY A 210 17.92 -1.50 -4.08
N ARG A 211 18.48 -2.61 -3.58
CA ARG A 211 19.25 -2.61 -2.33
C ARG A 211 20.45 -1.70 -2.35
N LEU A 212 21.19 -1.66 -3.45
CA LEU A 212 22.34 -0.76 -3.58
C LEU A 212 21.93 0.71 -3.53
N ASN A 213 20.83 1.05 -4.17
CA ASN A 213 20.29 2.40 -4.14
C ASN A 213 19.85 2.81 -2.73
N VAL A 214 19.14 1.93 -2.02
CA VAL A 214 18.79 2.15 -0.61
C VAL A 214 20.02 2.30 0.27
N LEU A 215 21.04 1.47 0.08
CA LEU A 215 22.30 1.58 0.82
C LEU A 215 23.00 2.94 0.57
N ALA A 216 23.07 3.38 -0.69
CA ALA A 216 23.70 4.65 -1.05
C ALA A 216 22.87 5.86 -0.64
N ASN A 217 21.64 5.96 -1.15
CA ASN A 217 20.86 7.18 -1.12
C ASN A 217 19.96 7.31 0.12
N PHE A 218 19.62 6.21 0.78
CA PHE A 218 18.84 6.28 2.02
C PHE A 218 19.68 6.00 3.26
N LEU A 219 20.51 4.96 3.27
CA LEU A 219 21.31 4.59 4.44
C LEU A 219 22.65 5.33 4.52
N GLY A 220 23.05 6.03 3.46
CA GLY A 220 24.28 6.81 3.44
C GLY A 220 25.56 5.97 3.44
N LYS A 221 25.52 4.71 2.97
CA LYS A 221 26.71 3.90 2.79
C LYS A 221 27.62 4.57 1.76
N SER A 222 28.91 4.72 2.10
CA SER A 222 29.88 5.37 1.20
C SER A 222 29.89 4.71 -0.18
N LEU A 223 29.82 5.53 -1.22
CA LEU A 223 29.92 5.07 -2.60
C LEU A 223 31.23 4.35 -2.87
N GLU A 224 32.32 4.76 -2.23
CA GLU A 224 33.61 4.09 -2.36
C GLU A 224 33.52 2.62 -1.91
N TYR A 225 32.86 2.35 -0.78
CA TYR A 225 32.66 0.97 -0.33
C TYR A 225 31.76 0.18 -1.28
N ILE A 226 30.67 0.78 -1.74
CA ILE A 226 29.77 0.12 -2.69
C ILE A 226 30.50 -0.21 -3.98
N LEU A 227 31.29 0.73 -4.53
CA LEU A 227 31.98 0.55 -5.80
C LEU A 227 33.17 -0.42 -5.69
N ARG A 228 33.83 -0.50 -4.54
CA ARG A 228 34.86 -1.53 -4.27
C ARG A 228 34.26 -2.95 -4.35
N GLU A 229 33.03 -3.14 -3.92
CA GLU A 229 32.33 -4.43 -4.00
C GLU A 229 32.07 -4.90 -5.45
N PHE A 230 32.22 -4.00 -6.44
CA PHE A 230 32.17 -4.35 -7.87
C PHE A 230 33.55 -4.75 -8.43
N SER A 231 34.65 -4.56 -7.70
CA SER A 231 35.97 -4.98 -8.16
C SER A 231 36.14 -6.50 -8.02
N GLU A 232 36.81 -7.12 -8.99
CA GLU A 232 36.97 -8.59 -9.04
C GLU A 232 37.81 -9.16 -7.88
N ASN A 233 38.56 -8.31 -7.16
CA ASN A 233 39.46 -8.70 -6.06
C ASN A 233 38.91 -8.29 -4.68
N TYR A 234 37.65 -7.94 -4.57
CA TYR A 234 37.10 -7.56 -3.28
C TYR A 234 36.87 -8.78 -2.38
N VAL A 235 37.64 -8.84 -1.30
CA VAL A 235 37.42 -9.79 -0.19
C VAL A 235 36.86 -8.99 0.98
N PRO A 236 35.66 -9.26 1.45
CA PRO A 236 35.08 -8.58 2.61
C PRO A 236 35.90 -8.85 3.87
N ASP A 237 36.29 -7.80 4.58
CA ASP A 237 37.12 -7.87 5.79
C ASP A 237 36.52 -8.67 6.95
N THR A 238 35.23 -9.03 6.88
CA THR A 238 34.46 -9.55 8.02
C THR A 238 33.72 -10.86 7.75
N ILE A 239 33.90 -11.52 6.60
CA ILE A 239 33.09 -12.71 6.29
C ILE A 239 33.97 -13.94 6.17
N TYR A 240 33.86 -14.82 7.17
CA TYR A 240 34.24 -16.22 7.07
C TYR A 240 33.12 -16.96 6.33
N GLY A 241 33.27 -17.19 5.04
CA GLY A 241 32.32 -17.94 4.25
C GLY A 241 32.35 -17.60 2.77
N ASP A 242 32.00 -18.56 1.93
CA ASP A 242 31.96 -18.45 0.49
C ASP A 242 31.16 -17.24 0.00
N GLY A 243 31.85 -16.28 -0.49
CA GLY A 243 31.61 -15.32 -1.53
C GLY A 243 30.19 -14.99 -1.94
N ASP A 244 29.29 -14.79 -1.05
CA ASP A 244 28.02 -14.16 -1.36
C ASP A 244 27.87 -12.89 -0.51
N VAL A 245 28.08 -11.80 -0.92
CA VAL A 245 27.37 -11.16 -1.96
C VAL A 245 26.92 -9.82 -1.45
N LYS A 246 27.52 -8.81 -1.97
CA LYS A 246 27.18 -7.39 -1.74
C LYS A 246 25.67 -7.09 -1.58
N TYR A 247 24.80 -7.93 -2.11
CA TYR A 247 23.34 -7.75 -2.04
C TYR A 247 22.67 -8.35 -0.81
N HIS A 248 23.39 -9.12 0.00
CA HIS A 248 22.80 -9.85 1.13
C HIS A 248 23.30 -9.36 2.49
N LEU A 249 24.35 -8.54 2.50
CA LEU A 249 24.91 -7.99 3.73
C LEU A 249 23.94 -7.02 4.41
N GLY A 250 23.89 -7.09 5.74
CA GLY A 250 23.24 -6.07 6.56
C GLY A 250 24.02 -4.76 6.60
N PHE A 251 23.36 -3.72 7.07
CA PHE A 251 24.00 -2.42 7.28
C PHE A 251 23.31 -1.68 8.42
N GLU A 252 24.09 -1.02 9.27
CA GLU A 252 23.58 -0.21 10.37
C GLU A 252 24.13 1.21 10.24
N THR A 253 23.27 2.19 10.49
CA THR A 253 23.64 3.61 10.40
C THR A 253 22.74 4.44 11.29
N LYS A 254 23.20 5.65 11.62
CA LYS A 254 22.39 6.72 12.18
C LYS A 254 22.07 7.76 11.13
N ARG A 255 20.82 8.15 11.08
CA ARG A 255 20.36 9.24 10.22
C ARG A 255 19.71 10.31 11.09
N SER A 256 19.93 11.56 10.73
CA SER A 256 19.28 12.69 11.39
C SER A 256 18.14 13.23 10.52
N THR A 257 17.05 13.55 11.14
CA THR A 257 15.93 14.29 10.53
C THR A 257 16.27 15.77 10.39
N THR A 258 15.48 16.53 9.65
CA THR A 258 15.72 17.99 9.45
C THR A 258 15.66 18.80 10.73
N ASP A 259 14.97 18.32 11.75
CA ASP A 259 14.90 18.94 13.10
C ASP A 259 15.98 18.43 14.07
N GLY A 260 16.90 17.57 13.59
CA GLY A 260 18.06 17.10 14.37
C GLY A 260 17.79 15.86 15.23
N HIS A 261 16.61 15.24 15.12
CA HIS A 261 16.33 13.98 15.79
C HIS A 261 17.12 12.84 15.13
N GLU A 262 17.82 12.05 15.94
CA GLU A 262 18.61 10.92 15.45
C GLU A 262 17.78 9.62 15.45
N VAL A 263 17.89 8.86 14.38
CA VAL A 263 17.22 7.58 14.22
C VAL A 263 18.26 6.51 13.86
N ASP A 264 18.31 5.45 14.66
CA ASP A 264 19.10 4.26 14.36
C ASP A 264 18.39 3.42 13.30
N ILE A 265 19.05 3.15 12.18
CA ILE A 265 18.46 2.35 11.09
C ILE A 265 19.29 1.09 10.90
N ARG A 266 18.63 -0.05 10.99
CA ARG A 266 19.25 -1.38 10.84
C ARG A 266 18.62 -2.12 9.66
N LEU A 267 19.40 -2.30 8.60
CA LEU A 267 19.04 -3.15 7.47
C LEU A 267 19.51 -4.58 7.75
N ALA A 268 18.58 -5.51 7.88
CA ALA A 268 18.88 -6.91 8.12
C ALA A 268 19.62 -7.53 6.92
N ALA A 269 20.58 -8.40 7.19
CA ALA A 269 21.10 -9.33 6.19
C ALA A 269 19.98 -10.29 5.75
N ASN A 270 19.95 -10.67 4.48
CA ASN A 270 18.94 -11.58 3.95
C ASN A 270 19.50 -12.49 2.86
N PRO A 271 18.94 -13.69 2.67
CA PRO A 271 19.27 -14.55 1.53
C PRO A 271 18.60 -14.02 0.25
N SER A 272 18.90 -14.65 -0.89
CA SER A 272 18.26 -14.34 -2.18
C SER A 272 16.78 -14.75 -2.26
N HIS A 273 16.31 -15.53 -1.30
CA HIS A 273 14.91 -15.98 -1.24
C HIS A 273 14.01 -14.83 -0.81
N LEU A 274 12.99 -14.53 -1.63
CA LEU A 274 12.01 -13.49 -1.34
C LEU A 274 11.26 -13.82 -0.05
N GLU A 275 10.92 -12.79 0.72
CA GLU A 275 10.13 -12.85 1.97
C GLU A 275 10.80 -13.57 3.15
N ALA A 276 11.92 -14.29 2.93
CA ALA A 276 12.60 -15.03 4.00
C ALA A 276 13.09 -14.15 5.16
N VAL A 277 13.31 -12.86 4.91
CA VAL A 277 13.75 -11.89 5.93
C VAL A 277 12.58 -11.35 6.79
N ASN A 278 11.33 -11.49 6.35
CA ASN A 278 10.18 -10.88 7.03
C ASN A 278 10.08 -11.29 8.50
N PRO A 279 10.09 -12.58 8.88
CA PRO A 279 10.01 -12.96 10.30
C PRO A 279 11.23 -12.50 11.10
N VAL A 280 12.41 -12.34 10.48
CA VAL A 280 13.62 -11.84 11.16
C VAL A 280 13.43 -10.35 11.52
N VAL A 281 12.92 -9.55 10.59
CA VAL A 281 12.65 -8.11 10.82
C VAL A 281 11.58 -7.92 11.87
N GLU A 282 10.47 -8.65 11.76
CA GLU A 282 9.38 -8.59 12.75
C GLU A 282 9.85 -9.04 14.14
N GLY A 283 10.67 -10.08 14.22
CA GLY A 283 11.27 -10.53 15.47
C GLY A 283 12.18 -9.48 16.09
N LYS A 284 13.05 -8.84 15.30
CA LYS A 284 13.92 -7.74 15.76
C LYS A 284 13.13 -6.50 16.20
N ALA A 285 12.09 -6.15 15.46
CA ALA A 285 11.26 -4.99 15.81
C ALA A 285 10.43 -5.23 17.06
N ARG A 286 10.18 -6.49 17.43
CA ARG A 286 9.45 -6.83 18.64
C ARG A 286 10.34 -6.93 19.88
N ALA A 287 11.60 -7.29 19.74
CA ALA A 287 12.55 -7.46 20.83
C ALA A 287 12.95 -6.13 21.48
#